data_a16c4ab0b4e8c592e368999c4a9d7e42
#
_entry.id   a16c4ab0b4e8c592e368999c4a9d7e42
#
_cell.length_a   1.000
_cell.length_b   1.000
_cell.length_c   1.000
_cell.angle_alpha   90.00
_cell.angle_beta   90.00
_cell.angle_gamma   90.00
#
_symmetry.space_group_name_H-M   'P 1'
#
loop_
_entity.id
_entity.type
_entity.pdbx_description
1 polymer ?
#
loop_
_entity_poly.entity_id
_entity_poly.type
_entity_poly.pdbx_seq_one_letter_code
_entity_poly.pdbx_strand_id
1 'polypeptide(L)'
;DPIDFRAYTVVDIYKDENAYHKSGNFRKILRPGMRDGKGHIKTQLIDMNRRELILGDKGRSGDQWDIWQAVYSPVGEDGYPKPIWDKLTGEIDHDVANYWKENYDLSYIMQRDWNKIGKDLEGKINIYCGDMDNYYLNNAVVLTEEFLESTKTPYYGGEVDYGNNAEHCWNGDQENPNYISRLRYNTMYLDKIKD
;
A
#
# COMPACT_ATOMS: atom_id res chain seq x y z
N ASP A 1 -5.03 -0.74 -1.08
CA ASP A 1 -4.26 -0.18 0.05
C ASP A 1 -2.88 -0.85 0.12
N PRO A 2 -1.82 -0.15 0.53
CA PRO A 2 -0.53 -0.78 0.77
C PRO A 2 -0.64 -1.84 1.88
N ILE A 3 -0.06 -3.00 1.68
CA ILE A 3 -0.02 -4.08 2.67
C ILE A 3 1.15 -3.92 3.64
N ASP A 4 2.14 -3.10 3.27
CA ASP A 4 3.35 -2.79 4.03
C ASP A 4 3.63 -1.29 3.97
N PHE A 5 3.63 -0.61 5.10
CA PHE A 5 3.78 0.85 5.14
C PHE A 5 5.24 1.33 5.09
N ARG A 6 6.23 0.42 5.03
CA ARG A 6 7.59 0.75 4.59
C ARG A 6 7.62 1.17 3.12
N ALA A 7 6.58 0.79 2.38
CA ALA A 7 6.33 1.24 1.02
C ALA A 7 4.89 1.77 0.91
N TYR A 8 4.57 2.79 1.71
CA TYR A 8 3.31 3.52 1.62
C TYR A 8 3.31 4.34 0.32
N THR A 9 3.01 3.65 -0.77
CA THR A 9 3.33 3.98 -2.15
C THR A 9 4.85 4.06 -2.39
N VAL A 10 5.47 5.24 -2.26
CA VAL A 10 6.91 5.49 -2.44
C VAL A 10 7.58 6.08 -1.19
N VAL A 11 6.89 6.03 -0.05
CA VAL A 11 7.32 6.61 1.22
C VAL A 11 7.47 5.51 2.26
N ASP A 12 8.62 5.42 2.90
CA ASP A 12 8.77 4.67 4.15
C ASP A 12 8.34 5.59 5.29
N ILE A 13 7.07 5.49 5.71
CA ILE A 13 6.52 6.38 6.74
C ILE A 13 7.18 6.21 8.11
N TYR A 14 7.99 5.16 8.29
CA TYR A 14 8.71 4.90 9.54
C TYR A 14 10.09 5.52 9.60
N LYS A 15 10.72 5.77 8.43
CA LYS A 15 12.10 6.24 8.33
C LYS A 15 12.27 7.56 7.61
N ASP A 16 11.37 7.87 6.67
CA ASP A 16 11.43 9.11 5.92
C ASP A 16 10.94 10.28 6.79
N GLU A 17 11.64 11.40 6.75
CA GLU A 17 11.22 12.62 7.43
C GLU A 17 10.16 13.40 6.65
N ASN A 18 10.06 13.15 5.34
CA ASN A 18 9.20 13.92 4.47
C ASN A 18 8.57 13.07 3.37
N ALA A 19 7.25 13.15 3.24
CA ALA A 19 6.47 12.42 2.26
C ALA A 19 6.71 12.90 0.81
N TYR A 20 7.03 14.17 0.60
CA TYR A 20 7.09 14.77 -0.75
C TYR A 20 8.47 14.75 -1.37
N HIS A 21 9.51 14.68 -0.52
CA HIS A 21 10.89 14.79 -0.96
C HIS A 21 11.74 13.65 -0.41
N LYS A 22 12.67 13.18 -1.23
CA LYS A 22 13.81 12.39 -0.77
C LYS A 22 15.10 13.15 -1.02
N SER A 23 16.12 12.89 -0.23
CA SER A 23 17.46 13.45 -0.44
C SER A 23 18.07 12.90 -1.72
N GLY A 24 18.61 13.77 -2.54
CA GLY A 24 19.47 13.45 -3.67
C GLY A 24 20.86 14.04 -3.42
N ASN A 25 21.85 13.66 -4.23
CA ASN A 25 23.24 14.08 -4.05
C ASN A 25 23.42 15.61 -4.10
N PHE A 26 22.61 16.30 -4.89
CA PHE A 26 22.75 17.74 -5.13
C PHE A 26 21.49 18.54 -4.83
N ARG A 27 20.35 17.89 -4.73
CA ARG A 27 19.06 18.54 -4.48
C ARG A 27 18.04 17.57 -3.89
N LYS A 28 17.00 18.12 -3.27
CA LYS A 28 15.80 17.35 -2.96
C LYS A 28 15.12 16.90 -4.26
N ILE A 29 14.65 15.65 -4.26
CA ILE A 29 13.95 15.04 -5.39
C ILE A 29 12.50 14.84 -4.98
N LEU A 30 11.57 15.34 -5.80
CA LEU A 30 10.14 15.11 -5.60
C LEU A 30 9.80 13.61 -5.72
N ARG A 31 8.94 13.12 -4.84
CA ARG A 31 8.43 11.76 -4.92
C ARG A 31 7.25 11.70 -5.88
N PRO A 32 7.23 10.72 -6.79
CA PRO A 32 6.09 10.52 -7.67
C PRO A 32 4.87 10.04 -6.88
N GLY A 33 3.68 10.45 -7.33
CA GLY A 33 2.42 9.99 -6.76
C GLY A 33 1.72 8.97 -7.66
N MET A 34 1.89 9.15 -8.99
CA MET A 34 1.29 8.25 -9.98
C MET A 34 2.19 8.14 -11.22
N ARG A 35 2.24 6.94 -11.80
CA ARG A 35 2.90 6.64 -13.09
C ARG A 35 1.92 5.97 -14.06
N ASP A 36 2.28 5.91 -15.34
CA ASP A 36 1.63 5.02 -16.31
C ASP A 36 2.36 3.67 -16.40
N GLY A 37 1.80 2.72 -17.16
CA GLY A 37 2.39 1.39 -17.37
C GLY A 37 3.75 1.38 -18.08
N LYS A 38 4.22 2.53 -18.56
CA LYS A 38 5.57 2.72 -19.12
C LYS A 38 6.54 3.36 -18.12
N GLY A 39 6.07 3.66 -16.91
CA GLY A 39 6.86 4.29 -15.86
C GLY A 39 6.94 5.82 -15.93
N HIS A 40 6.23 6.50 -16.85
CA HIS A 40 6.23 7.95 -16.90
C HIS A 40 5.42 8.51 -15.73
N ILE A 41 6.03 9.44 -14.98
CA ILE A 41 5.37 10.11 -13.86
C ILE A 41 4.25 11.01 -14.40
N LYS A 42 3.03 10.79 -13.91
CA LYS A 42 1.83 11.56 -14.28
C LYS A 42 1.54 12.67 -13.29
N THR A 43 1.81 12.44 -12.02
CA THR A 43 1.64 13.43 -10.96
C THR A 43 2.62 13.19 -9.82
N GLN A 44 2.95 14.23 -9.10
CA GLN A 44 3.77 14.14 -7.88
C GLN A 44 2.88 13.95 -6.65
N LEU A 45 3.43 13.34 -5.62
CA LEU A 45 2.71 13.09 -4.37
C LEU A 45 2.22 14.39 -3.71
N ILE A 46 3.04 15.43 -3.75
CA ILE A 46 2.68 16.76 -3.24
C ILE A 46 1.45 17.34 -3.95
N ASP A 47 1.32 17.14 -5.26
CA ASP A 47 0.19 17.69 -6.03
C ASP A 47 -1.13 16.99 -5.69
N MET A 48 -1.07 15.68 -5.46
CA MET A 48 -2.23 14.89 -5.01
C MET A 48 -2.72 15.38 -3.65
N ASN A 49 -1.83 15.56 -2.70
CA ASN A 49 -2.19 16.02 -1.35
C ASN A 49 -2.66 17.48 -1.31
N ARG A 50 -2.06 18.36 -2.12
CA ARG A 50 -2.53 19.75 -2.25
C ARG A 50 -3.91 19.85 -2.88
N ARG A 51 -4.24 18.96 -3.82
CA ARG A 51 -5.61 18.87 -4.34
C ARG A 51 -6.60 18.57 -3.24
N GLU A 52 -6.28 17.64 -2.33
CA GLU A 52 -7.15 17.30 -1.21
C GLU A 52 -7.39 18.48 -0.27
N LEU A 53 -6.38 19.33 -0.04
CA LEU A 53 -6.55 20.56 0.75
C LEU A 53 -7.51 21.57 0.12
N ILE A 54 -7.67 21.53 -1.21
CA ILE A 54 -8.63 22.38 -1.93
C ILE A 54 -10.04 21.81 -1.85
N LEU A 55 -10.16 20.47 -1.90
CA LEU A 55 -11.45 19.78 -1.92
C LEU A 55 -12.12 19.72 -0.54
N GLY A 56 -11.35 19.64 0.52
CA GLY A 56 -11.88 19.55 1.88
C GLY A 56 -10.85 19.89 2.94
N ASP A 57 -11.32 20.44 4.06
CA ASP A 57 -10.50 20.72 5.23
C ASP A 57 -10.49 19.54 6.22
N LYS A 58 -9.52 19.50 7.11
CA LYS A 58 -9.41 18.51 8.20
C LYS A 58 -9.51 17.05 7.73
N GLY A 59 -8.93 16.69 6.59
CA GLY A 59 -8.95 15.32 6.09
C GLY A 59 -10.31 14.85 5.55
N ARG A 60 -11.14 15.75 5.02
CA ARG A 60 -12.49 15.45 4.51
C ARG A 60 -12.66 15.69 3.02
N SER A 61 -11.60 15.64 2.24
CA SER A 61 -11.70 15.81 0.78
C SER A 61 -12.51 14.71 0.08
N GLY A 62 -12.58 13.52 0.68
CA GLY A 62 -13.10 12.31 0.06
C GLY A 62 -12.13 11.66 -0.93
N ASP A 63 -10.94 12.21 -1.13
CA ASP A 63 -9.88 11.60 -1.93
C ASP A 63 -9.04 10.60 -1.11
N GLN A 64 -8.21 9.84 -1.78
CA GLN A 64 -7.61 8.60 -1.28
C GLN A 64 -6.74 8.77 -0.03
N TRP A 65 -5.94 9.85 0.05
CA TRP A 65 -5.04 10.09 1.19
C TRP A 65 -5.81 10.44 2.46
N ASP A 66 -6.88 11.24 2.33
CA ASP A 66 -7.78 11.56 3.44
C ASP A 66 -8.60 10.33 3.87
N ILE A 67 -9.02 9.49 2.92
CA ILE A 67 -9.73 8.23 3.22
C ILE A 67 -8.81 7.29 4.02
N TRP A 68 -7.57 7.08 3.59
CA TRP A 68 -6.61 6.26 4.33
C TRP A 68 -6.34 6.81 5.73
N GLN A 69 -6.16 8.11 5.84
CA GLN A 69 -5.97 8.77 7.12
C GLN A 69 -7.19 8.59 8.03
N ALA A 70 -8.41 8.70 7.49
CA ALA A 70 -9.64 8.48 8.25
C ALA A 70 -9.77 7.03 8.75
N VAL A 71 -9.25 6.06 8.00
CA VAL A 71 -9.28 4.63 8.38
C VAL A 71 -8.21 4.29 9.41
N TYR A 72 -6.99 4.78 9.20
CA TYR A 72 -5.82 4.29 9.93
C TYR A 72 -5.40 5.17 11.11
N SER A 73 -5.71 6.46 11.09
CA SER A 73 -5.21 7.38 12.11
C SER A 73 -6.00 7.34 13.41
N PRO A 74 -5.33 7.60 14.55
CA PRO A 74 -6.03 7.85 15.79
C PRO A 74 -6.83 9.16 15.71
N VAL A 75 -7.90 9.25 16.48
CA VAL A 75 -8.71 10.47 16.58
C VAL A 75 -7.93 11.54 17.32
N GLY A 76 -7.87 12.74 16.75
CA GLY A 76 -7.32 13.93 17.38
C GLY A 76 -8.27 14.56 18.42
N GLU A 77 -7.77 15.55 19.16
CA GLU A 77 -8.54 16.27 20.18
C GLU A 77 -9.77 17.01 19.61
N ASP A 78 -9.70 17.37 18.34
CA ASP A 78 -10.79 18.05 17.62
C ASP A 78 -11.81 17.07 17.01
N GLY A 79 -11.68 15.76 17.27
CA GLY A 79 -12.57 14.70 16.78
C GLY A 79 -12.29 14.26 15.33
N TYR A 80 -11.23 14.78 14.70
CA TYR A 80 -10.80 14.37 13.35
C TYR A 80 -9.59 13.44 13.40
N PRO A 81 -9.32 12.69 12.32
CA PRO A 81 -8.12 11.86 12.23
C PRO A 81 -6.85 12.70 12.36
N LYS A 82 -5.89 12.28 13.17
CA LYS A 82 -4.57 12.91 13.17
C LYS A 82 -3.89 12.71 11.81
N PRO A 83 -3.32 13.77 11.21
CA PRO A 83 -2.65 13.63 9.92
C PRO A 83 -1.39 12.77 10.04
N ILE A 84 -1.19 11.85 9.06
CA ILE A 84 0.04 11.07 8.96
C ILE A 84 1.24 11.95 8.57
N TRP A 85 0.99 13.03 7.84
CA TRP A 85 1.93 14.11 7.56
C TRP A 85 1.19 15.44 7.38
N ASP A 86 1.91 16.52 7.62
CA ASP A 86 1.41 17.84 7.26
C ASP A 86 1.29 17.96 5.74
N LYS A 87 0.08 18.16 5.23
CA LYS A 87 -0.18 18.21 3.78
C LYS A 87 0.41 19.42 3.07
N LEU A 88 0.80 20.47 3.78
CA LEU A 88 1.49 21.64 3.18
C LEU A 88 2.99 21.38 3.05
N THR A 89 3.61 20.81 4.09
CA THR A 89 5.06 20.64 4.20
C THR A 89 5.54 19.25 3.82
N GLY A 90 4.70 18.22 4.01
CA GLY A 90 5.04 16.81 3.85
C GLY A 90 5.78 16.21 5.05
N GLU A 91 5.93 16.95 6.15
CA GLU A 91 6.56 16.46 7.37
C GLU A 91 5.74 15.33 7.99
N ILE A 92 6.38 14.19 8.25
CA ILE A 92 5.72 12.96 8.72
C ILE A 92 5.60 12.99 10.25
N ASP A 93 4.40 12.67 10.75
CA ASP A 93 4.17 12.43 12.17
C ASP A 93 4.51 10.97 12.50
N HIS A 94 5.68 10.74 13.09
CA HIS A 94 6.14 9.39 13.43
C HIS A 94 5.36 8.73 14.56
N ASP A 95 4.66 9.48 15.41
CA ASP A 95 3.78 8.90 16.43
C ASP A 95 2.53 8.32 15.76
N VAL A 96 1.97 9.03 14.79
CA VAL A 96 0.87 8.52 13.95
C VAL A 96 1.33 7.35 13.11
N ALA A 97 2.51 7.43 12.49
CA ALA A 97 3.09 6.32 11.72
C ALA A 97 3.28 5.05 12.57
N ASN A 98 3.76 5.18 13.80
CA ASN A 98 3.87 4.05 14.73
C ASN A 98 2.50 3.48 15.13
N TYR A 99 1.49 4.33 15.32
CA TYR A 99 0.13 3.86 15.56
C TYR A 99 -0.40 3.04 14.36
N TRP A 100 -0.18 3.50 13.13
CA TRP A 100 -0.54 2.77 11.91
C TRP A 100 0.17 1.42 11.83
N LYS A 101 1.48 1.40 12.12
CA LYS A 101 2.30 0.20 12.14
C LYS A 101 1.73 -0.89 13.03
N GLU A 102 1.44 -0.53 14.28
CA GLU A 102 1.01 -1.50 15.28
C GLU A 102 -0.42 -2.03 15.04
N ASN A 103 -1.28 -1.24 14.38
CA ASN A 103 -2.70 -1.53 14.27
C ASN A 103 -3.16 -1.92 12.85
N TYR A 104 -2.45 -1.49 11.81
CA TYR A 104 -2.95 -1.60 10.44
C TYR A 104 -1.94 -2.08 9.40
N ASP A 105 -0.63 -2.05 9.66
CA ASP A 105 0.37 -2.61 8.74
C ASP A 105 0.31 -4.13 8.79
N LEU A 106 -0.35 -4.73 7.80
CA LEU A 106 -0.60 -6.18 7.78
C LEU A 106 0.70 -6.97 7.65
N SER A 107 1.68 -6.47 6.88
CA SER A 107 2.99 -7.09 6.76
C SER A 107 3.72 -7.10 8.10
N TYR A 108 3.74 -5.97 8.80
CA TYR A 108 4.34 -5.88 10.14
C TYR A 108 3.61 -6.78 11.16
N ILE A 109 2.27 -6.77 11.16
CA ILE A 109 1.46 -7.60 12.08
C ILE A 109 1.74 -9.08 11.83
N MET A 110 1.80 -9.51 10.57
CA MET A 110 2.18 -10.89 10.24
C MET A 110 3.59 -11.22 10.70
N GLN A 111 4.57 -10.35 10.45
CA GLN A 111 5.94 -10.54 10.91
C GLN A 111 6.04 -10.66 12.43
N ARG A 112 5.33 -9.80 13.17
CA ARG A 112 5.32 -9.78 14.64
C ARG A 112 4.66 -11.02 15.24
N ASP A 113 3.56 -11.46 14.68
CA ASP A 113 2.68 -12.45 15.29
C ASP A 113 2.62 -13.79 14.53
N TRP A 114 3.49 -14.04 13.55
CA TRP A 114 3.45 -15.24 12.70
C TRP A 114 3.40 -16.55 13.48
N ASN A 115 4.10 -16.62 14.59
CA ASN A 115 4.10 -17.79 15.49
C ASN A 115 2.73 -18.09 16.12
N LYS A 116 1.83 -17.12 16.14
CA LYS A 116 0.47 -17.26 16.71
C LYS A 116 -0.57 -17.47 15.61
N ILE A 117 -0.47 -16.67 14.52
CA ILE A 117 -1.52 -16.62 13.49
C ILE A 117 -1.16 -17.41 12.22
N GLY A 118 0.10 -17.77 12.03
CA GLY A 118 0.57 -18.40 10.79
C GLY A 118 -0.18 -19.68 10.44
N LYS A 119 -0.50 -20.53 11.43
CA LYS A 119 -1.29 -21.75 11.19
C LYS A 119 -2.69 -21.47 10.64
N ASP A 120 -3.29 -20.34 11.03
CA ASP A 120 -4.61 -19.97 10.55
C ASP A 120 -4.56 -19.33 9.16
N LEU A 121 -3.37 -18.87 8.74
CA LEU A 121 -3.12 -18.21 7.46
C LEU A 121 -2.44 -19.12 6.42
N GLU A 122 -1.98 -20.30 6.81
CA GLU A 122 -1.33 -21.27 5.93
C GLU A 122 -2.21 -21.61 4.72
N GLY A 123 -1.69 -21.40 3.50
CA GLY A 123 -2.41 -21.63 2.25
C GLY A 123 -3.48 -20.59 1.89
N LYS A 124 -3.72 -19.59 2.75
CA LYS A 124 -4.85 -18.65 2.55
C LYS A 124 -4.43 -17.27 2.03
N ILE A 125 -3.14 -16.97 2.00
CA ILE A 125 -2.64 -15.68 1.52
C ILE A 125 -2.35 -15.78 0.04
N ASN A 126 -3.21 -15.16 -0.78
CA ASN A 126 -3.04 -15.09 -2.21
C ASN A 126 -3.08 -13.61 -2.64
N ILE A 127 -1.99 -13.11 -3.24
CA ILE A 127 -1.83 -11.71 -3.61
C ILE A 127 -1.53 -11.61 -5.10
N TYR A 128 -2.31 -10.78 -5.80
CA TYR A 128 -2.14 -10.53 -7.22
C TYR A 128 -1.91 -9.04 -7.44
N CYS A 129 -0.82 -8.67 -8.09
CA CYS A 129 -0.43 -7.28 -8.26
C CYS A 129 0.17 -7.04 -9.66
N GLY A 130 -0.14 -5.91 -10.28
CA GLY A 130 0.58 -5.47 -11.46
C GLY A 130 1.99 -4.99 -11.08
N ASP A 131 3.03 -5.46 -11.78
CA ASP A 131 4.42 -5.05 -11.50
C ASP A 131 4.68 -3.57 -11.86
N MET A 132 3.80 -2.99 -12.68
CA MET A 132 3.78 -1.57 -13.05
C MET A 132 2.60 -0.82 -12.42
N ASP A 133 2.15 -1.24 -11.22
CA ASP A 133 1.07 -0.56 -10.49
C ASP A 133 1.23 0.96 -10.53
N ASN A 134 0.16 1.66 -10.91
CA ASN A 134 0.18 3.10 -11.16
C ASN A 134 0.52 3.92 -9.91
N TYR A 135 0.22 3.39 -8.73
CA TYR A 135 0.41 4.03 -7.42
C TYR A 135 1.55 3.40 -6.63
N TYR A 136 2.38 2.57 -7.28
CA TYR A 136 3.54 1.90 -6.68
C TYR A 136 3.21 0.90 -5.56
N LEU A 137 1.97 0.38 -5.50
CA LEU A 137 1.55 -0.57 -4.46
C LEU A 137 2.26 -1.93 -4.59
N ASN A 138 2.78 -2.26 -5.77
CA ASN A 138 3.64 -3.42 -5.98
C ASN A 138 4.89 -3.41 -5.07
N ASN A 139 5.39 -2.24 -4.66
CA ASN A 139 6.54 -2.16 -3.76
C ASN A 139 6.23 -2.78 -2.38
N ALA A 140 5.03 -2.52 -1.86
CA ALA A 140 4.57 -3.09 -0.59
C ALA A 140 4.36 -4.61 -0.70
N VAL A 141 3.89 -5.08 -1.85
CA VAL A 141 3.71 -6.51 -2.12
C VAL A 141 5.04 -7.24 -2.13
N VAL A 142 6.08 -6.69 -2.80
CA VAL A 142 7.44 -7.26 -2.81
C VAL A 142 8.00 -7.41 -1.39
N LEU A 143 7.87 -6.38 -0.54
CA LEU A 143 8.33 -6.44 0.84
C LEU A 143 7.58 -7.48 1.68
N THR A 144 6.30 -7.65 1.41
CA THR A 144 5.48 -8.65 2.10
C THR A 144 5.83 -10.06 1.63
N GLU A 145 6.01 -10.26 0.32
CA GLU A 145 6.44 -11.53 -0.27
C GLU A 145 7.79 -11.99 0.29
N GLU A 146 8.78 -11.09 0.39
CA GLU A 146 10.08 -11.40 1.02
C GLU A 146 9.92 -11.99 2.43
N PHE A 147 8.99 -11.46 3.21
CA PHE A 147 8.67 -12.02 4.53
C PHE A 147 7.97 -13.38 4.41
N LEU A 148 6.90 -13.48 3.60
CA LEU A 148 6.11 -14.71 3.46
C LEU A 148 6.99 -15.88 3.02
N GLU A 149 7.85 -15.67 2.04
CA GLU A 149 8.80 -16.69 1.55
C GLU A 149 9.87 -17.08 2.60
N SER A 150 10.13 -16.20 3.56
CA SER A 150 11.07 -16.48 4.65
C SER A 150 10.47 -17.36 5.75
N THR A 151 9.15 -17.53 5.80
CA THR A 151 8.44 -18.29 6.83
C THR A 151 8.72 -19.79 6.73
N LYS A 152 8.77 -20.50 7.87
CA LYS A 152 9.15 -21.93 7.90
C LYS A 152 8.24 -22.80 8.76
N THR A 153 7.66 -22.23 9.80
CA THR A 153 6.87 -22.99 10.80
C THR A 153 5.67 -22.16 11.27
N PRO A 154 4.55 -22.24 10.52
CA PRO A 154 4.40 -22.87 9.22
C PRO A 154 5.04 -22.05 8.09
N TYR A 155 5.32 -22.69 6.95
CA TYR A 155 5.51 -21.98 5.69
C TYR A 155 4.15 -21.43 5.25
N TYR A 156 4.12 -20.22 4.66
CA TYR A 156 2.84 -19.56 4.36
C TYR A 156 1.98 -20.31 3.34
N GLY A 157 2.61 -21.02 2.39
CA GLY A 157 1.95 -21.97 1.48
C GLY A 157 0.89 -21.37 0.53
N GLY A 158 0.85 -20.06 0.44
CA GLY A 158 -0.03 -19.32 -0.46
C GLY A 158 0.62 -18.96 -1.79
N GLU A 159 0.18 -17.87 -2.41
CA GLU A 159 0.66 -17.44 -3.72
C GLU A 159 0.82 -15.92 -3.78
N VAL A 160 1.93 -15.43 -4.31
CA VAL A 160 2.10 -14.05 -4.76
C VAL A 160 2.42 -14.08 -6.24
N ASP A 161 1.63 -13.41 -7.08
CA ASP A 161 1.80 -13.39 -8.52
C ASP A 161 1.72 -11.98 -9.09
N TYR A 162 2.55 -11.71 -10.10
CA TYR A 162 2.68 -10.40 -10.72
C TYR A 162 2.29 -10.43 -12.19
N GLY A 163 1.43 -9.50 -12.57
CA GLY A 163 1.14 -9.24 -13.98
C GLY A 163 2.27 -8.47 -14.64
N ASN A 164 2.89 -9.05 -15.66
CA ASN A 164 3.99 -8.42 -16.40
C ASN A 164 3.53 -7.14 -17.12
N ASN A 165 4.14 -6.00 -16.80
CA ASN A 165 3.75 -4.66 -17.25
C ASN A 165 2.28 -4.29 -16.96
N ALA A 166 1.64 -5.01 -16.04
CA ALA A 166 0.26 -4.73 -15.66
C ALA A 166 0.17 -3.55 -14.69
N GLU A 167 -0.89 -2.79 -14.85
CA GLU A 167 -1.18 -1.59 -14.07
C GLU A 167 -2.01 -1.92 -12.81
N HIS A 168 -2.46 -0.88 -12.13
CA HIS A 168 -3.26 -0.97 -10.92
C HIS A 168 -4.51 -1.85 -11.10
N CYS A 169 -4.84 -2.63 -10.07
CA CYS A 169 -5.96 -3.58 -10.07
C CYS A 169 -5.83 -4.74 -11.08
N TRP A 170 -4.60 -5.16 -11.40
CA TRP A 170 -4.43 -6.40 -12.14
C TRP A 170 -5.16 -7.56 -11.46
N ASN A 171 -5.83 -8.38 -12.25
CA ASN A 171 -6.84 -9.33 -11.80
C ASN A 171 -6.31 -10.75 -11.52
N GLY A 172 -5.01 -11.00 -11.68
CA GLY A 172 -4.42 -12.33 -11.51
C GLY A 172 -4.58 -13.27 -12.71
N ASP A 173 -5.15 -12.81 -13.83
CA ASP A 173 -5.33 -13.64 -15.04
C ASP A 173 -4.22 -13.35 -16.06
N GLN A 174 -3.26 -14.27 -16.18
CA GLN A 174 -2.15 -14.15 -17.12
C GLN A 174 -2.60 -14.26 -18.59
N GLU A 175 -3.72 -14.92 -18.86
CA GLU A 175 -4.26 -15.08 -20.23
C GLU A 175 -5.05 -13.85 -20.68
N ASN A 176 -5.69 -13.13 -19.71
CA ASN A 176 -6.52 -11.95 -19.97
C ASN A 176 -6.11 -10.78 -19.05
N PRO A 177 -4.93 -10.21 -19.26
CA PRO A 177 -4.34 -9.25 -18.31
C PRO A 177 -5.10 -7.92 -18.22
N ASN A 178 -5.89 -7.54 -19.23
CA ASN A 178 -6.55 -6.24 -19.27
C ASN A 178 -7.95 -6.23 -18.67
N TYR A 179 -8.72 -7.30 -18.92
CA TYR A 179 -10.09 -7.39 -18.44
C TYR A 179 -10.60 -8.83 -18.40
N ILE A 180 -11.29 -9.18 -17.33
CA ILE A 180 -12.04 -10.44 -17.22
C ILE A 180 -13.47 -10.18 -16.74
N SER A 181 -14.39 -11.08 -17.11
CA SER A 181 -15.76 -11.00 -16.61
C SER A 181 -15.82 -11.32 -15.10
N ARG A 182 -16.84 -10.80 -14.41
CA ARG A 182 -17.09 -11.17 -13.01
C ARG A 182 -17.22 -12.67 -12.80
N LEU A 183 -17.80 -13.39 -13.76
CA LEU A 183 -17.93 -14.84 -13.68
C LEU A 183 -16.56 -15.51 -13.68
N ARG A 184 -15.66 -15.14 -14.59
CA ARG A 184 -14.30 -15.68 -14.63
C ARG A 184 -13.55 -15.36 -13.35
N TYR A 185 -13.58 -14.10 -12.92
CA TYR A 185 -12.97 -13.65 -11.67
C TYR A 185 -13.44 -14.49 -10.47
N ASN A 186 -14.77 -14.60 -10.29
CA ASN A 186 -15.33 -15.40 -9.19
C ASN A 186 -14.95 -16.88 -9.28
N THR A 187 -14.87 -17.46 -10.49
CA THR A 187 -14.47 -18.86 -10.67
C THR A 187 -13.01 -19.06 -10.22
N MET A 188 -12.11 -18.20 -10.64
CA MET A 188 -10.69 -18.25 -10.23
C MET A 188 -10.52 -18.23 -8.71
N TYR A 189 -11.24 -17.33 -8.03
CA TYR A 189 -11.13 -17.21 -6.55
C TYR A 189 -11.89 -18.31 -5.82
N LEU A 190 -13.02 -18.82 -6.35
CA LEU A 190 -13.72 -19.95 -5.74
C LEU A 190 -12.87 -21.22 -5.70
N ASP A 191 -12.06 -21.45 -6.72
CA ASP A 191 -11.17 -22.61 -6.76
C ASP A 191 -10.08 -22.48 -5.67
N LYS A 192 -9.55 -21.29 -5.42
CA LYS A 192 -8.61 -21.01 -4.33
C LYS A 192 -9.21 -21.12 -2.92
N ILE A 193 -10.53 -20.92 -2.78
CA ILE A 193 -11.22 -21.00 -1.48
C ILE A 193 -11.57 -22.44 -1.12
N LYS A 194 -11.69 -23.35 -2.09
CA LYS A 194 -12.08 -24.74 -1.87
C LYS A 194 -10.94 -25.64 -1.42
N ASP A 195 -9.73 -25.29 -1.69
CA ASP A 195 -8.51 -26.01 -1.30
C ASP A 195 -8.03 -25.54 0.07
#